data_3ac1b7987e67c47380294d2fc5fcf620
#
_entry.id   3ac1b7987e67c47380294d2fc5fcf620
#
_cell.length_a   1.000
_cell.length_b   1.000
_cell.length_c   1.000
_cell.angle_alpha   90.00
_cell.angle_beta   90.00
_cell.angle_gamma   90.00
#
_symmetry.space_group_name_H-M   'P 1'
#
loop_
_entity.id
_entity.type
_entity.pdbx_description
1 polymer ?
#
loop_
_entity_poly.entity_id
_entity_poly.type
_entity_poly.pdbx_seq_one_letter_code
_entity_poly.pdbx_strand_id
1 'polypeptide(L)'
;IDLYQLHNPPLAVIEGNEIWDTLRELKDKSKIAHYGISIGKPQEGIAAIEKGEVETIQVVYNLLDRSAANELFTLAENKSVGIIARVPLASGLLTGKYQRGHRFADNDHRKDSYPPEKLDAALERVDKLKFLTQGNTRTLAQAALKFCLSHPAVSVVIPGIKTPGQAEENVHAARVPDLSADELKRVAAI
;
A
#
# COMPACT_ATOMS: atom_id res chain seq x y z
N ILE A 1 9.99 -19.17 9.92
CA ILE A 1 9.19 -18.01 9.51
C ILE A 1 9.38 -17.82 8.02
N ASP A 2 8.28 -17.73 7.26
CA ASP A 2 8.36 -17.63 5.79
C ASP A 2 8.90 -16.27 5.35
N LEU A 3 8.38 -15.17 5.91
CA LEU A 3 8.86 -13.82 5.63
C LEU A 3 9.00 -13.02 6.93
N TYR A 4 10.20 -12.57 7.22
CA TYR A 4 10.47 -11.67 8.34
C TYR A 4 10.67 -10.25 7.83
N GLN A 5 9.94 -9.27 8.41
CA GLN A 5 10.01 -7.88 7.97
C GLN A 5 10.46 -6.94 9.09
N LEU A 6 11.46 -6.13 8.81
CA LEU A 6 11.83 -5.00 9.67
C LEU A 6 10.71 -3.94 9.62
N HIS A 7 10.29 -3.42 10.77
CA HIS A 7 9.20 -2.46 10.84
C HIS A 7 9.69 -1.02 10.99
N ASN A 8 9.68 -0.27 9.90
CA ASN A 8 10.07 1.14 9.83
C ASN A 8 11.43 1.43 10.50
N PRO A 9 12.51 0.71 10.17
CA PRO A 9 13.82 1.01 10.73
C PRO A 9 14.29 2.39 10.26
N PRO A 10 15.05 3.13 11.09
CA PRO A 10 15.67 4.38 10.67
C PRO A 10 16.61 4.18 9.46
N LEU A 11 16.77 5.21 8.62
CA LEU A 11 17.64 5.15 7.44
C LEU A 11 19.07 4.70 7.79
N ALA A 12 19.63 5.18 8.89
CA ALA A 12 20.96 4.78 9.35
C ALA A 12 21.09 3.26 9.62
N VAL A 13 20.00 2.59 10.03
CA VAL A 13 19.97 1.13 10.19
C VAL A 13 19.94 0.45 8.82
N ILE A 14 19.20 1.00 7.86
CA ILE A 14 19.12 0.48 6.49
C ILE A 14 20.50 0.58 5.80
N GLU A 15 21.18 1.71 5.97
CA GLU A 15 22.50 1.95 5.39
C GLU A 15 23.63 1.18 6.11
N GLY A 16 23.42 0.78 7.36
CA GLY A 16 24.35 -0.05 8.13
C GLY A 16 24.47 -1.49 7.59
N ASN A 17 25.40 -2.27 8.12
CA ASN A 17 25.59 -3.68 7.77
C ASN A 17 25.01 -4.64 8.82
N GLU A 18 25.06 -4.27 10.08
CA GLU A 18 24.79 -5.15 11.23
C GLU A 18 23.45 -5.89 11.14
N ILE A 19 22.38 -5.16 10.80
CA ILE A 19 21.05 -5.76 10.70
C ILE A 19 20.95 -6.76 9.53
N TRP A 20 21.58 -6.45 8.40
CA TRP A 20 21.59 -7.31 7.24
C TRP A 20 22.42 -8.57 7.47
N ASP A 21 23.59 -8.43 8.13
CA ASP A 21 24.41 -9.56 8.55
C ASP A 21 23.61 -10.51 9.44
N THR A 22 22.88 -9.96 10.42
CA THR A 22 22.01 -10.73 11.32
C THR A 22 20.89 -11.46 10.55
N LEU A 23 20.24 -10.79 9.59
CA LEU A 23 19.16 -11.41 8.80
C LEU A 23 19.70 -12.52 7.89
N ARG A 24 20.86 -12.35 7.27
CA ARG A 24 21.55 -13.40 6.52
C ARG A 24 21.86 -14.60 7.40
N GLU A 25 22.43 -14.39 8.58
CA GLU A 25 22.73 -15.46 9.54
C GLU A 25 21.46 -16.25 9.92
N LEU A 26 20.33 -15.54 10.18
CA LEU A 26 19.05 -16.17 10.49
C LEU A 26 18.51 -16.99 9.30
N LYS A 27 18.69 -16.51 8.08
CA LYS A 27 18.31 -17.22 6.85
C LYS A 27 19.19 -18.46 6.65
N ASP A 28 20.51 -18.35 6.79
CA ASP A 28 21.46 -19.47 6.69
C ASP A 28 21.16 -20.56 7.72
N LYS A 29 20.75 -20.18 8.94
CA LYS A 29 20.28 -21.09 9.99
C LYS A 29 18.86 -21.62 9.75
N SER A 30 18.23 -21.31 8.62
CA SER A 30 16.85 -21.72 8.29
C SER A 30 15.80 -21.28 9.33
N LYS A 31 16.05 -20.20 10.08
CA LYS A 31 15.08 -19.63 11.03
C LYS A 31 14.04 -18.77 10.30
N ILE A 32 14.45 -18.11 9.24
CA ILE A 32 13.61 -17.37 8.31
C ILE A 32 13.90 -17.84 6.89
N ALA A 33 12.88 -17.90 6.04
CA ALA A 33 13.05 -18.24 4.63
C ALA A 33 13.40 -17.00 3.80
N HIS A 34 12.69 -15.91 4.05
CA HIS A 34 12.85 -14.63 3.36
C HIS A 34 12.83 -13.47 4.35
N TYR A 35 13.39 -12.33 3.97
CA TYR A 35 13.29 -11.11 4.75
C TYR A 35 13.06 -9.87 3.88
N GLY A 36 12.46 -8.86 4.48
CA GLY A 36 12.12 -7.61 3.86
C GLY A 36 12.02 -6.46 4.86
N ILE A 37 11.46 -5.36 4.40
CA ILE A 37 11.37 -4.12 5.18
C ILE A 37 10.01 -3.46 4.97
N SER A 38 9.39 -2.96 6.04
CA SER A 38 8.28 -2.00 5.97
C SER A 38 8.84 -0.59 6.14
N ILE A 39 8.48 0.31 5.26
CA ILE A 39 9.04 1.65 5.17
C ILE A 39 7.98 2.75 5.31
N GLY A 40 8.41 3.92 5.78
CA GLY A 40 7.59 5.13 5.85
C GLY A 40 7.67 5.97 4.58
N LYS A 41 8.84 6.01 3.93
CA LYS A 41 9.11 6.83 2.75
C LYS A 41 9.74 6.00 1.62
N PRO A 42 9.41 6.27 0.33
CA PRO A 42 10.00 5.55 -0.81
C PRO A 42 11.54 5.53 -0.82
N GLN A 43 12.19 6.61 -0.38
CA GLN A 43 13.65 6.72 -0.35
C GLN A 43 14.31 5.66 0.55
N GLU A 44 13.66 5.27 1.64
CA GLU A 44 14.12 4.18 2.52
C GLU A 44 14.14 2.83 1.79
N GLY A 45 13.13 2.61 0.92
CA GLY A 45 13.07 1.42 0.07
C GLY A 45 14.12 1.41 -1.02
N ILE A 46 14.37 2.55 -1.65
CA ILE A 46 15.43 2.71 -2.65
C ILE A 46 16.78 2.37 -2.02
N ALA A 47 17.10 2.96 -0.86
CA ALA A 47 18.35 2.68 -0.14
C ALA A 47 18.50 1.19 0.20
N ALA A 48 17.42 0.53 0.65
CA ALA A 48 17.44 -0.90 0.95
C ALA A 48 17.68 -1.77 -0.29
N ILE A 49 17.08 -1.43 -1.43
CA ILE A 49 17.29 -2.14 -2.71
C ILE A 49 18.70 -1.93 -3.24
N GLU A 50 19.22 -0.71 -3.20
CA GLU A 50 20.58 -0.38 -3.64
C GLU A 50 21.64 -1.09 -2.82
N LYS A 51 21.36 -1.30 -1.53
CA LYS A 51 22.19 -2.15 -0.66
C LYS A 51 22.21 -3.62 -1.12
N GLY A 52 21.20 -4.07 -1.86
CA GLY A 52 21.11 -5.43 -2.40
C GLY A 52 20.70 -6.50 -1.40
N GLU A 53 20.14 -6.12 -0.27
CA GLU A 53 19.88 -7.03 0.85
C GLU A 53 18.40 -7.41 1.02
N VAL A 54 17.47 -6.72 0.37
CA VAL A 54 16.03 -6.86 0.64
C VAL A 54 15.32 -7.65 -0.47
N GLU A 55 14.44 -8.58 -0.07
CA GLU A 55 13.62 -9.38 -1.00
C GLU A 55 12.20 -8.82 -1.17
N THR A 56 11.69 -8.12 -0.14
CA THR A 56 10.37 -7.46 -0.20
C THR A 56 10.37 -6.10 0.46
N ILE A 57 9.55 -5.19 -0.07
CA ILE A 57 9.29 -3.88 0.53
C ILE A 57 7.80 -3.71 0.77
N GLN A 58 7.44 -3.42 2.02
CA GLN A 58 6.08 -3.04 2.38
C GLN A 58 5.99 -1.51 2.47
N VAL A 59 5.13 -0.91 1.65
CA VAL A 59 5.01 0.56 1.51
C VAL A 59 3.55 0.98 1.32
N VAL A 60 3.23 2.21 1.70
CA VAL A 60 1.91 2.81 1.41
C VAL A 60 1.77 2.97 -0.10
N TYR A 61 0.68 2.40 -0.64
CA TYR A 61 0.29 2.61 -2.03
C TYR A 61 -1.22 2.48 -2.19
N ASN A 62 -1.87 3.50 -2.73
CA ASN A 62 -3.31 3.53 -2.95
C ASN A 62 -3.69 4.66 -3.93
N LEU A 63 -4.98 4.75 -4.28
CA LEU A 63 -5.51 5.78 -5.21
C LEU A 63 -5.23 7.23 -4.78
N LEU A 64 -5.04 7.50 -3.48
CA LEU A 64 -4.77 8.84 -2.94
C LEU A 64 -3.27 9.12 -2.71
N ASP A 65 -2.47 8.06 -2.56
CA ASP A 65 -1.01 8.15 -2.39
C ASP A 65 -0.32 7.16 -3.33
N ARG A 66 0.29 7.71 -4.37
CA ARG A 66 0.95 6.98 -5.45
C ARG A 66 2.45 7.25 -5.49
N SER A 67 2.99 7.92 -4.48
CA SER A 67 4.38 8.39 -4.45
C SER A 67 5.40 7.26 -4.62
N ALA A 68 5.11 6.06 -4.12
CA ALA A 68 5.98 4.90 -4.24
C ALA A 68 6.11 4.37 -5.69
N ALA A 69 5.12 4.63 -6.55
CA ALA A 69 5.11 4.12 -7.92
C ALA A 69 6.11 4.80 -8.86
N ASN A 70 6.65 5.96 -8.49
CA ASN A 70 7.58 6.70 -9.36
C ASN A 70 8.90 5.94 -9.53
N GLU A 71 9.81 6.11 -8.59
CA GLU A 71 11.17 5.58 -8.67
C GLU A 71 11.30 4.20 -8.02
N LEU A 72 10.71 4.05 -6.81
CA LEU A 72 10.85 2.83 -6.02
C LEU A 72 10.30 1.59 -6.75
N PHE A 73 9.13 1.68 -7.37
CA PHE A 73 8.53 0.51 -8.03
C PHE A 73 9.32 0.08 -9.27
N THR A 74 9.80 1.04 -10.06
CA THR A 74 10.67 0.75 -11.20
C THR A 74 11.97 0.07 -10.77
N LEU A 75 12.57 0.54 -9.66
CA LEU A 75 13.78 -0.07 -9.13
C LEU A 75 13.51 -1.48 -8.57
N ALA A 76 12.37 -1.66 -7.87
CA ALA A 76 11.96 -2.95 -7.33
C ALA A 76 11.76 -4.00 -8.43
N GLU A 77 11.09 -3.65 -9.54
CA GLU A 77 10.93 -4.53 -10.71
C GLU A 77 12.29 -4.93 -11.30
N ASN A 78 13.16 -3.95 -11.54
CA ASN A 78 14.49 -4.19 -12.12
C ASN A 78 15.38 -5.08 -11.24
N LYS A 79 15.13 -5.09 -9.94
CA LYS A 79 15.89 -5.88 -8.94
C LYS A 79 15.16 -7.12 -8.45
N SER A 80 13.97 -7.42 -9.00
CA SER A 80 13.14 -8.55 -8.58
C SER A 80 12.77 -8.51 -7.09
N VAL A 81 12.54 -7.31 -6.54
CA VAL A 81 12.09 -7.10 -5.17
C VAL A 81 10.56 -6.99 -5.15
N GLY A 82 9.88 -7.81 -4.36
CA GLY A 82 8.43 -7.84 -4.27
C GLY A 82 7.87 -6.64 -3.48
N ILE A 83 6.83 -5.98 -4.00
CA ILE A 83 6.13 -4.89 -3.31
C ILE A 83 4.89 -5.41 -2.60
N ILE A 84 4.78 -5.12 -1.30
CA ILE A 84 3.60 -5.35 -0.46
C ILE A 84 2.91 -3.99 -0.26
N ALA A 85 1.80 -3.77 -0.95
CA ALA A 85 1.05 -2.52 -0.83
C ALA A 85 0.22 -2.51 0.45
N ARG A 86 0.59 -1.64 1.40
CA ARG A 86 -0.16 -1.41 2.64
C ARG A 86 -1.06 -0.18 2.56
N VAL A 87 -2.04 -0.09 3.46
CA VAL A 87 -3.04 0.99 3.52
C VAL A 87 -3.76 1.20 2.18
N PRO A 88 -4.14 0.14 1.45
CA PRO A 88 -4.69 0.27 0.09
C PRO A 88 -6.04 0.99 0.07
N LEU A 89 -6.76 1.01 1.19
CA LEU A 89 -8.04 1.70 1.36
C LEU A 89 -7.92 3.09 2.00
N ALA A 90 -6.71 3.67 2.08
CA ALA A 90 -6.44 4.99 2.66
C ALA A 90 -7.14 5.19 4.02
N SER A 91 -6.88 4.28 4.99
CA SER A 91 -7.51 4.28 6.33
C SER A 91 -9.05 4.22 6.30
N GLY A 92 -9.60 3.65 5.22
CA GLY A 92 -11.04 3.49 4.99
C GLY A 92 -11.70 4.63 4.20
N LEU A 93 -10.98 5.66 3.77
CA LEU A 93 -11.54 6.74 2.94
C LEU A 93 -12.04 6.19 1.59
N LEU A 94 -11.32 5.24 1.01
CA LEU A 94 -11.65 4.62 -0.28
C LEU A 94 -12.75 3.54 -0.19
N THR A 95 -13.40 3.39 0.96
CA THR A 95 -14.60 2.55 1.07
C THR A 95 -15.88 3.29 0.61
N GLY A 96 -15.79 4.61 0.43
CA GLY A 96 -16.94 5.44 0.05
C GLY A 96 -17.93 5.77 1.18
N LYS A 97 -17.67 5.31 2.41
CA LYS A 97 -18.58 5.53 3.56
C LYS A 97 -18.51 6.93 4.16
N TYR A 98 -17.44 7.68 3.90
CA TYR A 98 -17.25 9.02 4.42
C TYR A 98 -17.64 10.09 3.38
N GLN A 99 -18.20 11.18 3.86
CA GLN A 99 -18.61 12.33 3.05
C GLN A 99 -17.92 13.61 3.55
N ARG A 100 -17.86 14.64 2.74
CA ARG A 100 -17.34 15.96 3.15
C ARG A 100 -18.06 16.43 4.41
N GLY A 101 -17.31 17.06 5.30
CA GLY A 101 -17.81 17.46 6.62
C GLY A 101 -17.75 16.36 7.68
N HIS A 102 -17.39 15.10 7.33
CA HIS A 102 -17.12 14.06 8.32
C HIS A 102 -16.00 14.50 9.26
N ARG A 103 -16.10 14.09 10.53
CA ARG A 103 -15.04 14.30 11.54
C ARG A 103 -14.85 13.00 12.33
N PHE A 104 -13.60 12.65 12.54
CA PHE A 104 -13.28 11.50 13.39
C PHE A 104 -13.44 11.87 14.85
N ALA A 105 -13.88 10.92 15.67
CA ALA A 105 -14.01 11.09 17.11
C ALA A 105 -12.64 11.28 17.79
N ASP A 106 -12.62 11.85 18.98
CA ASP A 106 -11.38 12.16 19.71
C ASP A 106 -10.51 10.94 20.02
N ASN A 107 -11.13 9.77 20.19
CA ASN A 107 -10.46 8.51 20.44
C ASN A 107 -10.09 7.74 19.15
N ASP A 108 -10.29 8.32 17.98
CA ASP A 108 -9.94 7.72 16.69
C ASP A 108 -8.59 8.26 16.21
N HIS A 109 -7.55 7.41 16.17
CA HIS A 109 -6.21 7.78 15.72
C HIS A 109 -6.15 8.46 14.34
N ARG A 110 -7.20 8.29 13.52
CA ARG A 110 -7.30 8.96 12.20
C ARG A 110 -7.54 10.45 12.32
N LYS A 111 -8.02 10.96 13.45
CA LYS A 111 -8.19 12.39 13.71
C LYS A 111 -6.88 13.14 13.52
N ASP A 112 -5.77 12.59 14.03
CA ASP A 112 -4.45 13.22 13.94
C ASP A 112 -3.87 13.14 12.51
N SER A 113 -4.13 12.02 11.83
CA SER A 113 -3.67 11.80 10.45
C SER A 113 -4.45 12.61 9.42
N TYR A 114 -5.73 12.88 9.71
CA TYR A 114 -6.67 13.58 8.84
C TYR A 114 -7.38 14.72 9.61
N PRO A 115 -6.67 15.84 9.89
CA PRO A 115 -7.33 17.04 10.38
C PRO A 115 -8.39 17.53 9.38
N PRO A 116 -9.37 18.35 9.80
CA PRO A 116 -10.56 18.69 9.02
C PRO A 116 -10.31 19.06 7.57
N GLU A 117 -9.39 19.96 7.31
CA GLU A 117 -9.08 20.45 5.96
C GLU A 117 -8.46 19.35 5.07
N LYS A 118 -7.54 18.57 5.63
CA LYS A 118 -6.90 17.45 4.94
C LYS A 118 -7.91 16.35 4.63
N LEU A 119 -8.84 16.09 5.55
CA LEU A 119 -9.91 15.12 5.36
C LEU A 119 -10.86 15.56 4.24
N ASP A 120 -11.32 16.81 4.26
CA ASP A 120 -12.23 17.34 3.25
C ASP A 120 -11.57 17.33 1.86
N ALA A 121 -10.29 17.70 1.75
CA ALA A 121 -9.53 17.61 0.50
C ALA A 121 -9.36 16.15 0.00
N ALA A 122 -9.10 15.20 0.91
CA ALA A 122 -9.01 13.80 0.55
C ALA A 122 -10.37 13.26 0.07
N LEU A 123 -11.47 13.61 0.75
CA LEU A 123 -12.83 13.19 0.36
C LEU A 123 -13.28 13.81 -0.96
N GLU A 124 -12.84 15.02 -1.28
CA GLU A 124 -13.07 15.61 -2.62
C GLU A 124 -12.38 14.78 -3.71
N ARG A 125 -11.15 14.30 -3.47
CA ARG A 125 -10.47 13.39 -4.40
C ARG A 125 -11.19 12.04 -4.49
N VAL A 126 -11.68 11.50 -3.37
CA VAL A 126 -12.51 10.28 -3.37
C VAL A 126 -13.78 10.44 -4.20
N ASP A 127 -14.45 11.60 -4.12
CA ASP A 127 -15.64 11.89 -4.94
C ASP A 127 -15.31 11.87 -6.44
N LYS A 128 -14.16 12.39 -6.84
CA LYS A 128 -13.70 12.32 -8.24
C LYS A 128 -13.42 10.89 -8.73
N LEU A 129 -13.20 9.94 -7.82
CA LEU A 129 -12.95 8.53 -8.12
C LEU A 129 -14.23 7.68 -8.24
N LYS A 130 -15.41 8.22 -7.95
CA LYS A 130 -16.69 7.47 -7.99
C LYS A 130 -17.02 6.89 -9.37
N PHE A 131 -16.43 7.40 -10.44
CA PHE A 131 -16.61 6.80 -11.77
C PHE A 131 -16.11 5.35 -11.84
N LEU A 132 -15.21 4.95 -10.96
CA LEU A 132 -14.70 3.58 -10.88
C LEU A 132 -15.78 2.56 -10.44
N THR A 133 -16.92 3.03 -9.95
CA THR A 133 -18.05 2.18 -9.52
C THR A 133 -19.21 2.20 -10.52
N GLN A 134 -19.05 2.85 -11.68
CA GLN A 134 -20.11 2.91 -12.69
C GLN A 134 -20.44 1.51 -13.22
N GLY A 135 -21.73 1.27 -13.47
CA GLY A 135 -22.23 -0.04 -13.91
C GLY A 135 -22.37 -1.08 -12.79
N ASN A 136 -22.11 -0.72 -11.53
CA ASN A 136 -22.23 -1.60 -10.34
C ASN A 136 -21.44 -2.92 -10.44
N THR A 137 -20.37 -2.92 -11.20
CA THR A 137 -19.52 -4.12 -11.40
C THR A 137 -18.55 -4.35 -10.25
N ARG A 138 -18.28 -3.31 -9.44
CA ARG A 138 -17.38 -3.34 -8.27
C ARG A 138 -17.68 -2.19 -7.31
N THR A 139 -17.34 -2.36 -6.04
CA THR A 139 -17.36 -1.27 -5.05
C THR A 139 -16.14 -0.38 -5.20
N LEU A 140 -16.12 0.80 -4.54
CA LEU A 140 -14.95 1.67 -4.53
C LEU A 140 -13.77 1.01 -3.80
N ALA A 141 -14.04 0.24 -2.73
CA ALA A 141 -13.02 -0.55 -2.03
C ALA A 141 -12.37 -1.57 -2.97
N GLN A 142 -13.18 -2.31 -3.73
CA GLN A 142 -12.68 -3.27 -4.72
C GLN A 142 -11.90 -2.59 -5.85
N ALA A 143 -12.36 -1.43 -6.33
CA ALA A 143 -11.62 -0.63 -7.32
C ALA A 143 -10.25 -0.18 -6.78
N ALA A 144 -10.18 0.23 -5.51
CA ALA A 144 -8.93 0.63 -4.86
C ALA A 144 -7.94 -0.55 -4.72
N LEU A 145 -8.43 -1.75 -4.39
CA LEU A 145 -7.60 -2.95 -4.35
C LEU A 145 -7.11 -3.34 -5.75
N LYS A 146 -8.01 -3.32 -6.76
CA LYS A 146 -7.64 -3.56 -8.17
C LYS A 146 -6.61 -2.55 -8.68
N PHE A 147 -6.75 -1.28 -8.32
CA PHE A 147 -5.74 -0.27 -8.65
C PHE A 147 -4.36 -0.64 -8.14
N CYS A 148 -4.24 -1.05 -6.88
CA CYS A 148 -2.95 -1.48 -6.33
C CYS A 148 -2.39 -2.69 -7.09
N LEU A 149 -3.24 -3.69 -7.36
CA LEU A 149 -2.85 -4.92 -8.06
C LEU A 149 -2.59 -4.71 -9.56
N SER A 150 -3.01 -3.58 -10.15
CA SER A 150 -2.74 -3.28 -11.57
C SER A 150 -1.29 -2.89 -11.85
N HIS A 151 -0.52 -2.53 -10.81
CA HIS A 151 0.89 -2.19 -10.97
C HIS A 151 1.75 -3.47 -10.95
N PRO A 152 2.59 -3.74 -11.96
CA PRO A 152 3.35 -4.99 -12.08
C PRO A 152 4.32 -5.23 -10.91
N ALA A 153 4.88 -4.18 -10.29
CA ALA A 153 5.73 -4.31 -9.11
C ALA A 153 5.00 -4.86 -7.88
N VAL A 154 3.66 -4.70 -7.80
CA VAL A 154 2.90 -5.08 -6.61
C VAL A 154 2.61 -6.58 -6.60
N SER A 155 3.27 -7.30 -5.69
CA SER A 155 3.08 -8.74 -5.50
C SER A 155 1.85 -9.06 -4.66
N VAL A 156 1.53 -8.23 -3.67
CA VAL A 156 0.40 -8.45 -2.76
C VAL A 156 -0.13 -7.15 -2.17
N VAL A 157 -1.42 -7.15 -1.85
CA VAL A 157 -2.12 -6.03 -1.21
C VAL A 157 -2.67 -6.50 0.14
N ILE A 158 -2.40 -5.74 1.21
CA ILE A 158 -2.81 -6.09 2.58
C ILE A 158 -3.84 -5.09 3.13
N PRO A 159 -5.13 -5.24 2.79
CA PRO A 159 -6.19 -4.39 3.32
C PRO A 159 -6.49 -4.69 4.78
N GLY A 160 -6.82 -3.65 5.56
CA GLY A 160 -7.33 -3.83 6.93
C GLY A 160 -8.71 -4.50 6.92
N ILE A 161 -8.94 -5.41 7.87
CA ILE A 161 -10.17 -6.19 8.02
C ILE A 161 -10.62 -6.12 9.48
N LYS A 162 -11.89 -5.75 9.71
CA LYS A 162 -12.51 -5.70 11.05
C LYS A 162 -13.74 -6.61 11.20
N THR A 163 -14.32 -7.04 10.07
CA THR A 163 -15.53 -7.88 10.06
C THR A 163 -15.42 -8.96 8.98
N PRO A 164 -16.15 -10.08 9.12
CA PRO A 164 -16.21 -11.11 8.07
C PRO A 164 -16.65 -10.55 6.72
N GLY A 165 -17.67 -9.67 6.67
CA GLY A 165 -18.11 -9.05 5.42
C GLY A 165 -17.05 -8.22 4.73
N GLN A 166 -16.16 -7.52 5.47
CA GLN A 166 -15.00 -6.84 4.89
C GLN A 166 -13.99 -7.82 4.32
N ALA A 167 -13.78 -8.97 4.96
CA ALA A 167 -12.91 -10.02 4.43
C ALA A 167 -13.44 -10.54 3.09
N GLU A 168 -14.74 -10.86 3.04
CA GLU A 168 -15.42 -11.34 1.83
C GLU A 168 -15.35 -10.29 0.70
N GLU A 169 -15.65 -9.02 1.00
CA GLU A 169 -15.56 -7.91 0.03
C GLU A 169 -14.15 -7.76 -0.52
N ASN A 170 -13.13 -7.77 0.36
CA ASN A 170 -11.73 -7.65 -0.04
C ASN A 170 -11.28 -8.83 -0.92
N VAL A 171 -11.60 -10.06 -0.54
CA VAL A 171 -11.28 -11.25 -1.34
C VAL A 171 -12.02 -11.24 -2.68
N HIS A 172 -13.28 -10.77 -2.68
CA HIS A 172 -14.07 -10.67 -3.91
C HIS A 172 -13.45 -9.69 -4.93
N ALA A 173 -12.60 -8.75 -4.49
CA ALA A 173 -11.84 -7.88 -5.39
C ALA A 173 -11.02 -8.67 -6.43
N ALA A 174 -10.58 -9.89 -6.14
CA ALA A 174 -9.88 -10.74 -7.11
C ALA A 174 -10.78 -11.15 -8.31
N ARG A 175 -12.10 -11.15 -8.13
CA ARG A 175 -13.09 -11.66 -9.11
C ARG A 175 -13.79 -10.55 -9.92
N VAL A 176 -13.71 -9.29 -9.47
CA VAL A 176 -14.31 -8.18 -10.22
C VAL A 176 -13.39 -7.77 -11.37
N PRO A 177 -13.93 -7.10 -12.43
CA PRO A 177 -13.13 -6.65 -13.55
C PRO A 177 -11.96 -5.76 -13.14
N ASP A 178 -10.84 -5.89 -13.84
CA ASP A 178 -9.71 -4.99 -13.71
C ASP A 178 -10.08 -3.56 -14.14
N LEU A 179 -9.27 -2.59 -13.71
CA LEU A 179 -9.41 -1.22 -14.20
C LEU A 179 -8.97 -1.15 -15.66
N SER A 180 -9.79 -0.55 -16.49
CA SER A 180 -9.45 -0.31 -17.89
C SER A 180 -8.32 0.73 -18.02
N ALA A 181 -7.66 0.75 -19.18
CA ALA A 181 -6.63 1.74 -19.48
C ALA A 181 -7.16 3.19 -19.37
N ASP A 182 -8.41 3.42 -19.78
CA ASP A 182 -9.07 4.72 -19.67
C ASP A 182 -9.34 5.11 -18.21
N GLU A 183 -9.77 4.16 -17.37
CA GLU A 183 -9.95 4.38 -15.94
C GLU A 183 -8.62 4.72 -15.26
N LEU A 184 -7.54 3.97 -15.56
CA LEU A 184 -6.22 4.25 -15.03
C LEU A 184 -5.70 5.63 -15.47
N LYS A 185 -5.91 6.01 -16.73
CA LYS A 185 -5.55 7.33 -17.24
C LYS A 185 -6.32 8.45 -16.52
N ARG A 186 -7.62 8.26 -16.27
CA ARG A 186 -8.42 9.22 -15.48
C ARG A 186 -7.98 9.31 -14.04
N VAL A 187 -7.63 8.19 -13.41
CA VAL A 187 -7.04 8.17 -12.06
C VAL A 187 -5.75 8.95 -12.02
N ALA A 188 -4.88 8.83 -13.02
CA ALA A 188 -3.61 9.56 -13.09
C ALA A 188 -3.77 11.08 -13.12
N ALA A 189 -4.92 11.59 -13.60
CA ALA A 189 -5.25 13.02 -13.68
C ALA A 189 -5.82 13.61 -12.37
N ILE A 190 -6.13 12.79 -11.36
CA ILE A 190 -6.65 13.18 -10.03
C ILE A 190 -5.51 13.24 -9.00
#